data_75170dc67aee3468849415d02ef20637
#
_entry.id   75170dc67aee3468849415d02ef20637
#
_cell.length_a   1.000
_cell.length_b   1.000
_cell.length_c   1.000
_cell.angle_alpha   90.00
_cell.angle_beta   90.00
_cell.angle_gamma   90.00
#
_symmetry.space_group_name_H-M   'P 1'
#
loop_
_entity.id
_entity.type
_entity.pdbx_description
1 polymer ?
#
loop_
_entity_poly.entity_id
_entity_poly.type
_entity_poly.pdbx_seq_one_letter_code
_entity_poly.pdbx_strand_id
1 'polypeptide(L)' 'MTVKSLTDRCYETIIIYTNLDDDYIEFKDLYKGSKENIPRDLLNKEVRCFGAKRKGVIEISIRN' A
#
# COMPACT_ATOMS: atom_id res chain seq x y z
N MET A 1 2.38 6.14 -10.48
CA MET A 1 3.25 5.90 -9.30
C MET A 1 3.12 4.45 -8.87
N THR A 2 4.24 3.78 -8.68
CA THR A 2 4.23 2.41 -8.17
C THR A 2 4.42 2.39 -6.67
N VAL A 3 4.06 1.25 -6.06
CA VAL A 3 4.29 1.05 -4.62
C VAL A 3 5.76 1.25 -4.29
N LYS A 4 6.66 0.73 -5.12
CA LYS A 4 8.10 0.88 -4.91
C LYS A 4 8.51 2.35 -4.84
N SER A 5 8.09 3.17 -5.80
CA SER A 5 8.50 4.57 -5.83
C SER A 5 7.95 5.35 -4.64
N LEU A 6 6.77 4.99 -4.17
CA LEU A 6 6.19 5.63 -3.00
C LEU A 6 6.90 5.21 -1.71
N THR A 7 7.20 3.92 -1.57
CA THR A 7 7.80 3.38 -0.35
C THR A 7 9.30 3.63 -0.24
N ASP A 8 9.94 4.13 -1.28
CA ASP A 8 11.34 4.58 -1.19
C ASP A 8 11.51 5.76 -0.23
N ARG A 9 10.43 6.41 0.13
CA ARG A 9 10.43 7.43 1.17
C ARG A 9 10.38 6.74 2.54
N CYS A 10 10.99 7.32 3.53
CA CYS A 10 11.22 6.69 4.83
C CYS A 10 9.96 6.52 5.68
N TYR A 11 9.19 5.49 5.45
CA TYR A 11 8.08 5.09 6.31
C TYR A 11 8.49 3.86 7.12
N GLU A 12 8.04 3.78 8.37
CA GLU A 12 8.35 2.65 9.25
C GLU A 12 7.43 1.47 8.98
N THR A 13 6.15 1.75 8.77
CA THR A 13 5.16 0.71 8.55
C THR A 13 4.35 1.05 7.31
N ILE A 14 4.17 0.04 6.46
CA ILE A 14 3.44 0.16 5.21
C ILE A 14 2.28 -0.81 5.23
N ILE A 15 1.09 -0.31 4.92
CA ILE A 15 -0.12 -1.11 4.81
C ILE A 15 -0.58 -1.02 3.37
N ILE A 16 -0.66 -2.15 2.70
CA ILE A 16 -1.11 -2.23 1.32
C ILE A 16 -2.40 -3.02 1.27
N TYR A 17 -3.41 -2.46 0.64
CA TYR A 17 -4.70 -3.11 0.52
C TYR A 17 -5.31 -2.85 -0.86
N THR A 18 -6.32 -3.61 -1.21
CA THR A 18 -7.09 -3.40 -2.43
C THR A 18 -8.57 -3.51 -2.10
N ASN A 19 -9.39 -2.78 -2.85
CA ASN A 19 -10.84 -2.92 -2.76
C ASN A 19 -11.27 -4.15 -3.54
N LEU A 20 -12.18 -4.92 -2.97
CA LEU A 20 -12.72 -6.10 -3.63
C LEU A 20 -13.82 -5.74 -4.62
N ASP A 21 -14.45 -4.59 -4.45
CA ASP A 21 -15.48 -4.10 -5.36
C ASP A 21 -15.37 -2.58 -5.53
N ASP A 22 -16.23 -2.03 -6.41
CA ASP A 22 -16.20 -0.60 -6.72
C ASP A 22 -16.88 0.26 -5.65
N ASP A 23 -17.54 -0.35 -4.68
CA ASP A 23 -18.30 0.39 -3.67
C ASP A 23 -17.46 0.80 -2.47
N TYR A 24 -16.20 0.39 -2.41
CA TYR A 24 -15.27 0.69 -1.32
C TYR A 24 -15.73 0.17 0.04
N ILE A 25 -16.65 -0.79 0.05
CA ILE A 25 -17.19 -1.36 1.28
C ILE A 25 -16.26 -2.43 1.83
N GLU A 26 -15.69 -3.25 0.95
CA GLU A 26 -14.81 -4.35 1.35
C GLU A 26 -13.38 -4.07 0.94
N PHE A 27 -12.47 -4.32 1.89
CA PHE A 27 -11.03 -4.17 1.67
C PHE A 27 -10.36 -5.50 1.94
N LYS A 28 -9.34 -5.79 1.15
CA LYS A 28 -8.48 -6.92 1.40
C LYS A 28 -7.09 -6.40 1.70
N ASP A 29 -6.59 -6.67 2.91
CA ASP A 29 -5.23 -6.34 3.26
C ASP A 29 -4.28 -7.31 2.57
N LEU A 30 -3.34 -6.76 1.81
CA LEU A 30 -2.37 -7.55 1.06
C LEU A 30 -1.04 -7.64 1.76
N TYR A 31 -0.70 -6.60 2.51
CA TYR A 31 0.57 -6.55 3.23
C TYR A 31 0.52 -5.53 4.35
N LYS A 32 1.17 -5.85 5.45
CA LYS A 32 1.39 -4.92 6.56
C LYS A 32 2.74 -5.22 7.19
N GLY A 33 3.61 -4.25 7.19
CA GLY A 33 4.95 -4.41 7.76
C GLY A 33 5.94 -3.40 7.23
N SER A 34 7.23 -3.71 7.33
CA SER A 34 8.28 -2.82 6.87
C SER A 34 8.41 -2.85 5.35
N LYS A 35 8.91 -1.76 4.77
CA LYS A 35 9.09 -1.66 3.33
C LYS A 35 10.07 -2.69 2.76
N GLU A 36 10.98 -3.16 3.57
CA GLU A 36 12.03 -4.08 3.13
C GLU A 36 11.52 -5.48 2.82
N ASN A 37 10.37 -5.84 3.38
CA ASN A 37 9.78 -7.15 3.24
C ASN A 37 8.58 -7.18 2.29
N ILE A 38 8.31 -6.10 1.59
CA ILE A 38 7.18 -6.04 0.65
C ILE A 38 7.41 -7.03 -0.49
N PRO A 39 6.44 -7.90 -0.78
CA PRO A 39 6.55 -8.82 -1.91
C PRO A 39 6.78 -8.07 -3.23
N ARG A 40 7.63 -8.62 -4.09
CA ARG A 40 7.95 -8.02 -5.38
C ARG A 40 6.72 -7.72 -6.22
N ASP A 41 5.77 -8.62 -6.20
CA ASP A 41 4.54 -8.45 -6.97
C ASP A 41 3.81 -7.17 -6.57
N LEU A 42 3.85 -6.81 -5.31
CA LEU A 42 3.20 -5.59 -4.83
C LEU A 42 4.02 -4.34 -5.14
N LEU A 43 5.35 -4.45 -5.18
CA LEU A 43 6.21 -3.30 -5.46
C LEU A 43 5.96 -2.69 -6.83
N ASN A 44 5.57 -3.49 -7.80
CA ASN A 44 5.34 -3.04 -9.17
C ASN A 44 3.89 -2.62 -9.44
N LYS A 45 3.02 -2.74 -8.46
CA LYS A 45 1.62 -2.36 -8.64
C LYS A 45 1.46 -0.84 -8.66
N GLU A 46 0.51 -0.39 -9.48
CA GLU A 46 0.16 1.03 -9.53
C GLU A 46 -0.59 1.43 -8.27
N VAL A 47 -0.18 2.54 -7.69
CA VAL A 47 -0.86 3.11 -6.55
C VAL A 47 -2.13 3.82 -7.03
N ARG A 48 -3.26 3.46 -6.46
CA ARG A 48 -4.53 4.11 -6.72
C ARG A 48 -4.67 5.37 -5.87
N CYS A 49 -4.45 5.22 -4.57
CA CYS A 49 -4.41 6.34 -3.65
C CYS A 49 -3.60 5.94 -2.41
N PHE A 50 -3.20 6.91 -1.65
CA PHE A 50 -2.44 6.67 -0.44
C PHE A 50 -2.68 7.80 0.56
N GLY A 51 -2.38 7.52 1.83
CA GLY A 51 -2.49 8.53 2.86
C GLY A 51 -1.71 8.10 4.10
N ALA A 52 -1.25 9.07 4.84
CA ALA A 52 -0.61 8.81 6.12
C ALA A 52 -1.68 8.57 7.17
N LYS A 53 -1.64 7.40 7.80
CA LYS A 53 -2.58 7.07 8.88
C LYS A 53 -2.15 7.72 10.18
N ARG A 54 -0.86 7.70 10.44
CA ARG A 54 -0.22 8.34 11.59
C ARG A 54 1.27 8.46 11.29
N LYS A 55 2.02 9.07 12.19
CA LYS A 55 3.45 9.24 12.00
C LYS A 55 4.12 7.90 11.73
N GLY A 56 4.86 7.81 10.64
CA GLY A 56 5.58 6.60 10.28
C GLY A 56 4.75 5.50 9.62
N VAL A 57 3.45 5.69 9.46
CA VAL A 57 2.56 4.68 8.87
C VAL A 57 1.88 5.24 7.64
N ILE A 58 1.98 4.54 6.53
CA ILE A 58 1.30 4.91 5.28
C ILE A 58 0.38 3.77 4.85
N GLU A 59 -0.84 4.15 4.44
CA GLU A 59 -1.78 3.21 3.83
C GLU A 59 -1.79 3.43 2.33
N ILE A 60 -1.66 2.34 1.59
CA ILE A 60 -1.59 2.38 0.13
C ILE A 60 -2.69 1.50 -0.44
N SER A 61 -3.55 2.10 -1.26
CA SER A 61 -4.54 1.37 -2.03
C SER A 61 -4.01 1.14 -3.43
N ILE A 62 -4.04 -0.09 -3.89
CA ILE A 62 -3.57 -0.44 -5.22
C ILE A 62 -4.72 -0.96 -6.06
N ARG A 63 -4.54 -0.89 -7.37
CA ARG A 63 -5.46 -1.53 -8.31
C ARG A 63 -5.14 -3.02 -8.39
N ASN A 64 -6.20 -3.75 -8.47
CA ASN A 64 -6.08 -5.19 -8.59
C ASN A 64 -5.74 -5.59 -10.02
#